data_da22ec8f84111d41b953ae758ee89981
#
_entry.id   da22ec8f84111d41b953ae758ee89981
#
_cell.length_a   1.000
_cell.length_b   1.000
_cell.length_c   1.000
_cell.angle_alpha   90.00
_cell.angle_beta   90.00
_cell.angle_gamma   90.00
#
_symmetry.space_group_name_H-M   'P 1'
#
loop_
_entity.id
_entity.type
_entity.pdbx_description
1 polymer ?
#
loop_
_entity_poly.entity_id
_entity_poly.type
_entity_poly.pdbx_seq_one_letter_code
_entity_poly.pdbx_strand_id
1 'polypeptide(L)'
;MRKILLLVVIVVIGALLAIAGCRTSRSGYKSAPYTVVRADGDFELRDYPALKVVETTMKDGGSGGSFNRLFRYITGGNDARKKIAMTTPVFMGGGKSTMAFVMPADLDKVPQPTDGSVTVRDMPAGWFAVLCFNGARSPSRRPNIWNASRRG
;
A
#
# COMPACT_ATOMS: atom_id res chain seq x y z
N MET A 1 36.74 15.85 -24.26
CA MET A 1 36.34 14.54 -23.72
C MET A 1 35.94 14.61 -22.24
N ARG A 2 36.75 15.16 -21.31
CA ARG A 2 36.38 15.26 -19.88
C ARG A 2 35.04 15.98 -19.56
N LYS A 3 34.71 17.06 -20.30
CA LYS A 3 33.44 17.82 -20.10
C LYS A 3 32.20 17.02 -20.52
N ILE A 4 32.31 16.23 -21.59
CA ILE A 4 31.23 15.36 -22.08
C ILE A 4 31.00 14.20 -21.10
N LEU A 5 32.08 13.62 -20.59
CA LEU A 5 31.99 12.56 -19.57
C LEU A 5 31.31 13.06 -18.28
N LEU A 6 31.63 14.26 -17.83
CA LEU A 6 31.00 14.90 -16.66
C LEU A 6 29.49 15.13 -16.88
N LEU A 7 29.08 15.59 -18.06
CA LEU A 7 27.66 15.78 -18.39
C LEU A 7 26.89 14.46 -18.39
N VAL A 8 27.47 13.40 -18.97
CA VAL A 8 26.84 12.06 -18.96
C VAL A 8 26.68 11.53 -17.55
N VAL A 9 27.68 11.69 -16.69
CA VAL A 9 27.62 11.27 -15.29
C VAL A 9 26.51 12.02 -14.51
N ILE A 10 26.39 13.34 -14.72
CA ILE A 10 25.35 14.16 -14.08
C ILE A 10 23.95 13.72 -14.53
N VAL A 11 23.76 13.45 -15.83
CA VAL A 11 22.48 12.97 -16.36
C VAL A 11 22.11 11.59 -15.81
N VAL A 12 23.08 10.66 -15.72
CA VAL A 12 22.86 9.33 -15.15
C VAL A 12 22.52 9.40 -13.65
N ILE A 13 23.23 10.23 -12.88
CA ILE A 13 22.93 10.44 -11.47
C ILE A 13 21.56 11.09 -11.29
N GLY A 14 21.19 12.07 -12.12
CA GLY A 14 19.87 12.69 -12.12
C GLY A 14 18.75 11.70 -12.41
N ALA A 15 18.94 10.81 -13.39
CA ALA A 15 17.99 9.76 -13.73
C ALA A 15 17.84 8.72 -12.58
N LEU A 16 18.95 8.32 -11.94
CA LEU A 16 18.94 7.42 -10.80
C LEU A 16 18.23 8.01 -9.58
N LEU A 17 18.39 9.32 -9.32
CA LEU A 17 17.72 10.04 -8.26
C LEU A 17 16.21 10.19 -8.51
N ALA A 18 15.79 10.37 -9.75
CA ALA A 18 14.37 10.44 -10.13
C ALA A 18 13.65 9.11 -9.93
N ILE A 19 14.33 7.97 -10.18
CA ILE A 19 13.77 6.62 -9.94
C ILE A 19 13.65 6.33 -8.42
N ALA A 20 14.51 6.91 -7.59
CA ALA A 20 14.49 6.75 -6.14
C ALA A 20 13.36 7.56 -5.45
N GLY A 21 12.79 8.58 -6.11
CA GLY A 21 11.93 9.59 -5.49
C GLY A 21 10.60 9.05 -4.91
N CYS A 22 10.07 7.96 -5.43
CA CYS A 22 8.83 7.35 -4.89
C CYS A 22 9.09 6.38 -3.70
N ARG A 23 10.34 6.01 -3.47
CA ARG A 23 10.73 5.02 -2.43
C ARG A 23 10.98 5.62 -1.05
N THR A 24 11.28 6.90 -0.94
CA THR A 24 11.81 7.51 0.30
C THR A 24 10.76 7.99 1.29
N SER A 25 9.48 8.04 0.93
CA SER A 25 8.44 8.62 1.80
C SER A 25 7.89 7.67 2.88
N ARG A 26 8.40 6.44 3.01
CA ARG A 26 7.86 5.41 3.91
C ARG A 26 8.94 4.74 4.78
N SER A 27 9.96 5.48 5.17
CA SER A 27 10.98 4.94 6.08
C SER A 27 10.35 4.66 7.44
N GLY A 28 10.36 3.39 7.86
CA GLY A 28 9.88 2.95 9.17
C GLY A 28 8.78 1.89 9.15
N TYR A 29 8.07 1.70 8.04
CA TYR A 29 7.06 0.64 7.92
C TYR A 29 7.50 -0.43 6.91
N LYS A 30 7.27 -1.70 7.23
CA LYS A 30 7.44 -2.79 6.26
C LYS A 30 6.43 -2.62 5.13
N SER A 31 6.86 -2.75 3.88
CA SER A 31 5.96 -2.75 2.72
C SER A 31 5.58 -4.17 2.35
N ALA A 32 4.33 -4.37 1.93
CA ALA A 32 3.94 -5.59 1.24
C ALA A 32 4.81 -5.77 -0.02
N PRO A 33 5.23 -7.00 -0.35
CA PRO A 33 6.00 -7.24 -1.58
C PRO A 33 5.16 -6.91 -2.81
N TYR A 34 5.76 -6.28 -3.81
CA TYR A 34 5.16 -6.04 -5.12
C TYR A 34 6.25 -5.86 -6.17
N THR A 35 5.88 -6.08 -7.43
CA THR A 35 6.72 -5.77 -8.60
C THR A 35 6.08 -4.62 -9.37
N VAL A 36 6.89 -3.63 -9.77
CA VAL A 36 6.43 -2.57 -10.68
C VAL A 36 6.47 -3.12 -12.10
N VAL A 37 5.30 -3.30 -12.70
CA VAL A 37 5.14 -3.80 -14.07
C VAL A 37 5.37 -2.66 -15.07
N ARG A 38 4.86 -1.47 -14.74
CA ARG A 38 4.98 -0.25 -15.54
C ARG A 38 4.96 0.98 -14.65
N ALA A 39 5.75 1.98 -14.98
CA ALA A 39 5.72 3.31 -14.37
C ALA A 39 5.63 4.38 -15.46
N ASP A 40 4.81 5.42 -15.20
CA ASP A 40 4.61 6.56 -16.08
C ASP A 40 4.33 7.80 -15.22
N GLY A 41 5.36 8.61 -15.00
CA GLY A 41 5.32 9.74 -14.07
C GLY A 41 4.92 9.30 -12.66
N ASP A 42 3.80 9.85 -12.17
CA ASP A 42 3.26 9.54 -10.86
C ASP A 42 2.40 8.25 -10.84
N PHE A 43 2.19 7.60 -11.98
CA PHE A 43 1.41 6.38 -12.09
C PHE A 43 2.31 5.15 -12.10
N GLU A 44 1.93 4.14 -11.36
CA GLU A 44 2.55 2.82 -11.37
C GLU A 44 1.48 1.73 -11.52
N LEU A 45 1.78 0.73 -12.35
CA LEU A 45 1.08 -0.54 -12.36
C LEU A 45 1.91 -1.52 -11.53
N ARG A 46 1.35 -1.95 -10.41
CA ARG A 46 2.00 -2.87 -9.48
C ARG A 46 1.34 -4.23 -9.52
N ASP A 47 2.15 -5.27 -9.56
CA ASP A 47 1.74 -6.66 -9.39
C ASP A 47 2.00 -7.08 -7.93
N TYR A 48 0.94 -7.44 -7.22
CA TYR A 48 1.01 -7.96 -5.86
C TYR A 48 0.81 -9.48 -5.88
N PRO A 49 1.64 -10.25 -5.17
CA PRO A 49 1.37 -11.67 -4.94
C PRO A 49 0.11 -11.83 -4.07
N ALA A 50 -0.33 -13.05 -3.87
CA ALA A 50 -1.34 -13.34 -2.87
C ALA A 50 -0.86 -12.89 -1.48
N LEU A 51 -1.70 -12.14 -0.77
CA LEU A 51 -1.36 -11.54 0.52
C LEU A 51 -2.33 -12.00 1.59
N LYS A 52 -1.82 -12.25 2.79
CA LYS A 52 -2.71 -12.38 3.97
C LYS A 52 -3.04 -10.99 4.50
N VAL A 53 -4.32 -10.75 4.72
CA VAL A 53 -4.82 -9.47 5.24
C VAL A 53 -5.72 -9.71 6.44
N VAL A 54 -5.78 -8.72 7.30
CA VAL A 54 -6.81 -8.61 8.34
C VAL A 54 -7.74 -7.48 7.96
N GLU A 55 -9.04 -7.77 7.91
CA GLU A 55 -10.07 -6.88 7.35
C GLU A 55 -11.18 -6.60 8.35
N THR A 56 -11.74 -5.41 8.31
CA THR A 56 -12.97 -5.03 9.03
C THR A 56 -13.84 -4.12 8.18
N THR A 57 -15.14 -4.06 8.50
CA THR A 57 -16.08 -3.15 7.82
C THR A 57 -15.92 -1.72 8.31
N MET A 58 -16.17 -0.73 7.44
CA MET A 58 -16.15 0.71 7.80
C MET A 58 -17.54 1.26 8.15
N LYS A 59 -18.58 0.42 8.20
CA LYS A 59 -19.96 0.87 8.42
C LYS A 59 -20.15 1.60 9.74
N ASP A 60 -19.55 1.06 10.82
CA ASP A 60 -19.72 1.58 12.17
C ASP A 60 -18.46 2.35 12.61
N GLY A 61 -18.52 3.67 12.62
CA GLY A 61 -17.42 4.54 13.03
C GLY A 61 -16.48 5.00 11.91
N GLY A 62 -16.83 4.77 10.65
CA GLY A 62 -16.06 5.25 9.50
C GLY A 62 -14.63 4.70 9.45
N SER A 63 -13.73 5.42 8.78
CA SER A 63 -12.33 5.02 8.64
C SER A 63 -11.55 5.01 9.95
N GLY A 64 -11.85 5.94 10.88
CA GLY A 64 -11.18 6.02 12.18
C GLY A 64 -11.52 4.82 13.09
N GLY A 65 -12.80 4.46 13.19
CA GLY A 65 -13.23 3.30 13.96
C GLY A 65 -12.67 1.98 13.42
N SER A 66 -12.65 1.83 12.11
CA SER A 66 -12.09 0.65 11.43
C SER A 66 -10.58 0.55 11.64
N PHE A 67 -9.87 1.66 11.50
CA PHE A 67 -8.45 1.71 11.79
C PHE A 67 -8.16 1.27 13.23
N ASN A 68 -8.90 1.79 14.20
CA ASN A 68 -8.70 1.46 15.62
C ASN A 68 -8.95 -0.02 15.91
N ARG A 69 -9.95 -0.67 15.26
CA ARG A 69 -10.18 -2.11 15.40
C ARG A 69 -9.00 -2.92 14.88
N LEU A 70 -8.51 -2.62 13.68
CA LEU A 70 -7.35 -3.28 13.09
C LEU A 70 -6.06 -2.98 13.86
N PHE A 71 -5.91 -1.75 14.34
CA PHE A 71 -4.76 -1.36 15.15
C PHE A 71 -4.72 -2.12 16.49
N ARG A 72 -5.88 -2.29 17.13
CA ARG A 72 -5.99 -3.12 18.35
C ARG A 72 -5.58 -4.55 18.08
N TYR A 73 -5.99 -5.14 16.95
CA TYR A 73 -5.59 -6.48 16.55
C TYR A 73 -4.06 -6.61 16.45
N ILE A 74 -3.37 -5.70 15.74
CA ILE A 74 -1.92 -5.76 15.57
C ILE A 74 -1.13 -5.40 16.84
N THR A 75 -1.76 -4.76 17.81
CA THR A 75 -1.13 -4.40 19.09
C THR A 75 -1.36 -5.42 20.20
N GLY A 76 -1.95 -6.58 19.88
CA GLY A 76 -2.11 -7.70 20.81
C GLY A 76 -3.56 -8.16 21.02
N GLY A 77 -4.54 -7.56 20.34
CA GLY A 77 -5.95 -8.01 20.34
C GLY A 77 -6.17 -9.25 19.47
N ASN A 78 -5.29 -10.24 19.60
CA ASN A 78 -5.34 -11.53 18.92
C ASN A 78 -5.12 -12.67 19.91
N ASP A 79 -5.44 -13.89 19.52
CA ASP A 79 -5.38 -15.09 20.36
C ASP A 79 -3.98 -15.38 20.92
N ALA A 80 -2.94 -15.01 20.18
CA ALA A 80 -1.55 -15.16 20.59
C ALA A 80 -1.02 -13.98 21.44
N ARG A 81 -1.81 -12.92 21.66
CA ARG A 81 -1.39 -11.65 22.30
C ARG A 81 -0.11 -11.07 21.69
N LYS A 82 0.14 -11.37 20.42
CA LYS A 82 1.37 -11.01 19.71
C LYS A 82 1.23 -9.62 19.11
N LYS A 83 2.27 -8.78 19.29
CA LYS A 83 2.41 -7.53 18.54
C LYS A 83 2.88 -7.85 17.12
N ILE A 84 2.18 -7.32 16.13
CA ILE A 84 2.46 -7.49 14.71
C ILE A 84 2.88 -6.13 14.16
N ALA A 85 3.96 -6.09 13.38
CA ALA A 85 4.43 -4.85 12.79
C ALA A 85 3.39 -4.30 11.79
N MET A 86 3.16 -2.98 11.83
CA MET A 86 2.33 -2.32 10.83
C MET A 86 3.00 -2.38 9.46
N THR A 87 2.23 -2.69 8.44
CA THR A 87 2.70 -2.73 7.06
C THR A 87 1.96 -1.73 6.18
N THR A 88 2.53 -1.44 5.03
CA THR A 88 1.91 -0.67 3.96
C THR A 88 1.74 -1.53 2.71
N PRO A 89 0.72 -1.29 1.88
CA PRO A 89 -0.34 -0.29 2.00
C PRO A 89 -1.46 -0.71 2.95
N VAL A 90 -2.31 0.25 3.33
CA VAL A 90 -3.64 -0.02 3.88
C VAL A 90 -4.62 -0.05 2.71
N PHE A 91 -5.30 -1.16 2.53
CA PHE A 91 -6.33 -1.29 1.50
C PHE A 91 -7.66 -0.78 2.01
N MET A 92 -8.35 -0.01 1.17
CA MET A 92 -9.73 0.41 1.42
C MET A 92 -10.58 -0.06 0.25
N GLY A 93 -11.56 -0.91 0.52
CA GLY A 93 -12.46 -1.46 -0.50
C GLY A 93 -13.39 -0.39 -1.07
N GLY A 94 -13.45 -0.28 -2.41
CA GLY A 94 -14.43 0.55 -3.09
C GLY A 94 -15.83 -0.05 -2.94
N GLY A 95 -16.83 0.78 -2.58
CA GLY A 95 -18.24 0.42 -2.56
C GLY A 95 -18.73 -0.40 -1.37
N LYS A 96 -17.89 -1.11 -0.66
CA LYS A 96 -18.28 -1.93 0.50
C LYS A 96 -17.69 -1.48 1.83
N SER A 97 -17.05 -0.34 1.83
CA SER A 97 -16.59 0.24 3.09
C SER A 97 -15.83 -0.76 3.97
N THR A 98 -14.84 -1.43 3.42
CA THR A 98 -13.91 -2.27 4.19
C THR A 98 -12.53 -1.65 4.28
N MET A 99 -11.82 -1.92 5.36
CA MET A 99 -10.42 -1.56 5.55
C MET A 99 -9.63 -2.82 5.85
N ALA A 100 -8.45 -2.96 5.24
CA ALA A 100 -7.59 -4.11 5.46
C ALA A 100 -6.13 -3.70 5.66
N PHE A 101 -5.49 -4.33 6.64
CA PHE A 101 -4.04 -4.27 6.85
C PHE A 101 -3.40 -5.53 6.28
N VAL A 102 -2.29 -5.37 5.59
CA VAL A 102 -1.50 -6.50 5.10
C VAL A 102 -0.71 -7.10 6.25
N MET A 103 -0.68 -8.42 6.36
CA MET A 103 0.17 -9.10 7.33
C MET A 103 1.61 -9.15 6.82
N PRO A 104 2.61 -8.97 7.72
CA PRO A 104 4.01 -9.13 7.34
C PRO A 104 4.29 -10.50 6.73
N ALA A 105 5.07 -10.54 5.64
CA ALA A 105 5.40 -11.79 4.95
C ALA A 105 6.26 -12.75 5.79
N ASP A 106 6.96 -12.21 6.79
CA ASP A 106 7.80 -12.97 7.74
C ASP A 106 7.01 -13.49 8.97
N LEU A 107 5.68 -13.41 8.93
CA LEU A 107 4.84 -13.94 10.00
C LEU A 107 4.49 -15.41 9.72
N ASP A 108 5.12 -16.34 10.44
CA ASP A 108 4.92 -17.80 10.27
C ASP A 108 3.45 -18.21 10.36
N LYS A 109 2.74 -17.65 11.33
CA LYS A 109 1.31 -17.89 11.53
C LYS A 109 0.61 -16.59 11.86
N VAL A 110 -0.47 -16.30 11.14
CA VAL A 110 -1.34 -15.16 11.43
C VAL A 110 -2.26 -15.53 12.59
N PRO A 111 -2.17 -14.83 13.74
CA PRO A 111 -3.05 -15.11 14.88
C PRO A 111 -4.50 -14.79 14.56
N GLN A 112 -5.44 -15.44 15.25
CA GLN A 112 -6.85 -15.17 15.07
C GLN A 112 -7.28 -13.92 15.85
N PRO A 113 -8.14 -13.05 15.27
CA PRO A 113 -8.69 -11.92 15.98
C PRO A 113 -9.53 -12.38 17.19
N THR A 114 -9.44 -11.64 18.30
CA THR A 114 -10.36 -11.81 19.44
C THR A 114 -11.63 -10.97 19.29
N ASP A 115 -11.63 -10.02 18.37
CA ASP A 115 -12.78 -9.18 18.00
C ASP A 115 -13.49 -9.79 16.78
N GLY A 116 -14.74 -10.20 16.94
CA GLY A 116 -15.56 -10.83 15.89
C GLY A 116 -15.86 -9.92 14.68
N SER A 117 -15.60 -8.60 14.79
CA SER A 117 -15.73 -7.66 13.69
C SER A 117 -14.48 -7.60 12.78
N VAL A 118 -13.43 -8.33 13.14
CA VAL A 118 -12.15 -8.41 12.43
C VAL A 118 -11.99 -9.83 11.88
N THR A 119 -11.60 -9.95 10.61
CA THR A 119 -11.47 -11.24 9.93
C THR A 119 -10.12 -11.36 9.25
N VAL A 120 -9.45 -12.50 9.38
CA VAL A 120 -8.26 -12.84 8.58
C VAL A 120 -8.73 -13.40 7.23
N ARG A 121 -8.15 -12.91 6.14
CA ARG A 121 -8.50 -13.30 4.79
C ARG A 121 -7.28 -13.38 3.88
N ASP A 122 -7.34 -14.26 2.88
CA ASP A 122 -6.42 -14.25 1.75
C ASP A 122 -6.93 -13.28 0.68
N MET A 123 -6.08 -12.34 0.30
CA MET A 123 -6.28 -11.45 -0.84
C MET A 123 -5.57 -12.09 -2.04
N PRO A 124 -6.28 -12.35 -3.14
CA PRO A 124 -5.67 -12.97 -4.32
C PRO A 124 -4.60 -12.05 -4.92
N ALA A 125 -3.63 -12.64 -5.61
CA ALA A 125 -2.68 -11.91 -6.43
C ALA A 125 -3.41 -11.06 -7.48
N GLY A 126 -2.83 -9.92 -7.83
CA GLY A 126 -3.46 -9.05 -8.83
C GLY A 126 -2.71 -7.76 -9.10
N TRP A 127 -3.14 -7.09 -10.17
CA TRP A 127 -2.58 -5.83 -10.61
C TRP A 127 -3.35 -4.64 -10.05
N PHE A 128 -2.60 -3.65 -9.58
CA PHE A 128 -3.14 -2.43 -9.00
C PHE A 128 -2.55 -1.21 -9.69
N ALA A 129 -3.42 -0.34 -10.19
CA ALA A 129 -3.02 0.98 -10.64
C ALA A 129 -2.84 1.89 -9.41
N VAL A 130 -1.65 2.44 -9.24
CA VAL A 130 -1.27 3.26 -8.10
C VAL A 130 -0.92 4.66 -8.60
N LEU A 131 -1.47 5.67 -7.95
CA LEU A 131 -1.08 7.07 -8.13
C LEU A 131 -0.26 7.51 -6.92
N CYS A 132 0.99 7.89 -7.14
CA CYS A 132 1.85 8.51 -6.15
C CYS A 132 1.58 10.02 -6.11
N PHE A 133 1.36 10.59 -4.94
CA PHE A 133 1.18 12.03 -4.80
C PHE A 133 1.77 12.53 -3.49
N ASN A 134 2.24 13.76 -3.49
CA ASN A 134 2.72 14.45 -2.29
C ASN A 134 1.58 15.25 -1.66
N GLY A 135 1.43 15.13 -0.33
CA GLY A 135 0.46 15.90 0.44
C GLY A 135 -0.79 15.13 0.85
N ALA A 136 -1.73 15.84 1.49
CA ALA A 136 -3.00 15.28 1.93
C ALA A 136 -3.95 15.03 0.75
N ARG A 137 -4.68 13.91 0.81
CA ARG A 137 -5.70 13.58 -0.19
C ARG A 137 -6.85 14.57 -0.12
N SER A 138 -6.98 15.44 -1.11
CA SER A 138 -8.16 16.29 -1.27
C SER A 138 -9.24 15.54 -2.06
N PRO A 139 -10.52 15.60 -1.64
CA PRO A 139 -11.64 15.01 -2.40
C PRO A 139 -11.78 15.56 -3.82
N SER A 140 -11.33 16.80 -4.05
CA SER A 140 -11.37 17.48 -5.35
C SER A 140 -10.29 17.01 -6.33
N ARG A 141 -9.26 16.31 -5.87
CA ARG A 141 -8.19 15.74 -6.71
C ARG A 141 -8.37 14.25 -6.99
N ARG A 142 -9.57 13.77 -7.18
CA ARG A 142 -9.76 12.43 -7.74
C ARG A 142 -9.49 12.49 -9.24
N PRO A 143 -8.38 11.96 -9.76
CA PRO A 143 -8.24 11.82 -11.20
C PRO A 143 -9.38 10.92 -11.66
N ASN A 144 -10.05 11.31 -12.73
CA ASN A 144 -11.14 10.55 -13.32
C ASN A 144 -10.53 9.39 -14.13
N ILE A 145 -9.99 8.38 -13.41
CA ILE A 145 -9.30 7.22 -13.98
C ILE A 145 -10.22 6.35 -14.86
N TRP A 146 -11.54 6.55 -14.75
CA TRP A 146 -12.53 5.86 -15.60
C TRP A 146 -12.53 6.30 -17.07
N ASN A 147 -11.97 7.45 -17.39
CA ASN A 147 -11.90 7.95 -18.78
C ASN A 147 -10.62 7.54 -19.52
N ALA A 148 -9.59 7.03 -18.83
CA ALA A 148 -8.35 6.57 -19.46
C ALA A 148 -8.51 5.20 -20.16
N SER A 149 -9.47 4.38 -19.73
CA SER A 149 -9.70 3.03 -20.25
C SER A 149 -10.49 2.97 -21.57
N ARG A 150 -10.98 4.11 -22.09
CA ARG A 150 -11.80 4.14 -23.32
C ARG A 150 -11.08 4.70 -24.54
N ARG A 151 -9.79 4.93 -24.47
CA ARG A 151 -8.96 5.38 -25.60
C ARG A 151 -7.83 4.39 -25.81
N GLY A 152 -8.17 3.23 -26.31
CA GLY A 152 -7.27 2.22 -26.84
C GLY A 152 -8.01 1.48 -27.94
#